data_96d0ad8711bbe3f65f110672ede1514a
#
_entry.id   96d0ad8711bbe3f65f110672ede1514a
#
_cell.length_a   1.000
_cell.length_b   1.000
_cell.length_c   1.000
_cell.angle_alpha   90.00
_cell.angle_beta   90.00
_cell.angle_gamma   90.00
#
_symmetry.space_group_name_H-M   'P 1'
#
loop_
_entity.id
_entity.type
_entity.pdbx_description
1 polymer ?
#
loop_
_entity_poly.entity_id
_entity_poly.type
_entity_poly.pdbx_seq_one_letter_code
_entity_poly.pdbx_strand_id
1 'polypeptide(L)'
;MSMVLDETDFGGKVKIKKKVSEIDDNIKESLKDRLEIWWREVLNDAIALCPVDSGALQSSIRIVDASYAPEQFQVTGETGNVLVDSIIIAGSSALNNDGVPCMQYALAVHDGHVMRDGKSIYMGVPFLANALLIHEAELEAILADATDEELSKVTEES
;
A
#
# COMPACT_ATOMS: atom_id res chain seq x y z
N MET A 1 5.57 -4.29 -17.81
CA MET A 1 5.92 -5.08 -18.99
C MET A 1 7.43 -5.30 -19.03
N SER A 2 7.83 -6.52 -19.08
CA SER A 2 9.24 -6.85 -19.15
C SER A 2 9.57 -7.24 -20.59
N MET A 3 10.38 -6.41 -21.25
CA MET A 3 10.97 -6.77 -22.53
C MET A 3 12.39 -7.30 -22.26
N VAL A 4 12.56 -8.59 -22.45
CA VAL A 4 13.89 -9.20 -22.35
C VAL A 4 14.53 -9.11 -23.74
N LEU A 5 15.54 -8.27 -23.86
CA LEU A 5 16.28 -8.09 -25.09
C LEU A 5 17.69 -8.66 -24.88
N ASP A 6 18.15 -9.39 -25.87
CA ASP A 6 19.49 -9.96 -25.86
C ASP A 6 20.52 -8.84 -26.00
N GLU A 7 21.43 -8.73 -25.03
CA GLU A 7 22.47 -7.71 -25.01
C GLU A 7 23.56 -7.92 -26.05
N THR A 8 23.65 -9.12 -26.63
CA THR A 8 24.62 -9.43 -27.67
C THR A 8 24.17 -8.94 -29.03
N ASP A 9 22.93 -8.44 -29.15
CA ASP A 9 22.38 -7.96 -30.38
C ASP A 9 22.74 -6.49 -30.65
N PHE A 10 22.38 -6.04 -31.84
CA PHE A 10 22.73 -4.73 -32.38
C PHE A 10 22.50 -3.56 -31.41
N GLY A 11 23.25 -2.48 -31.56
CA GLY A 11 23.15 -1.28 -30.73
C GLY A 11 21.75 -0.66 -30.60
N GLY A 12 20.85 -0.92 -31.58
CA GLY A 12 19.45 -0.51 -31.49
C GLY A 12 18.67 -1.20 -30.38
N LYS A 13 18.91 -2.48 -30.14
CA LYS A 13 18.27 -3.23 -29.06
C LYS A 13 18.73 -2.79 -27.68
N VAL A 14 20.00 -2.43 -27.53
CA VAL A 14 20.53 -1.87 -26.28
C VAL A 14 19.87 -0.55 -25.95
N LYS A 15 19.63 0.31 -26.96
CA LYS A 15 18.91 1.58 -26.76
C LYS A 15 17.48 1.37 -26.29
N ILE A 16 16.76 0.38 -26.83
CA ILE A 16 15.39 0.06 -26.43
C ILE A 16 15.37 -0.39 -24.97
N LYS A 17 16.29 -1.25 -24.56
CA LYS A 17 16.39 -1.74 -23.18
C LYS A 17 16.62 -0.59 -22.19
N LYS A 18 17.52 0.36 -22.52
CA LYS A 18 17.75 1.55 -21.71
C LYS A 18 16.51 2.42 -21.61
N LYS A 19 15.80 2.64 -22.71
CA LYS A 19 14.56 3.45 -22.71
C LYS A 19 13.47 2.82 -21.84
N VAL A 20 13.31 1.50 -21.87
CA VAL A 20 12.34 0.79 -21.01
C VAL A 20 12.69 0.98 -19.53
N SER A 21 13.96 0.86 -19.16
CA SER A 21 14.42 1.09 -17.78
C SER A 21 14.18 2.54 -17.35
N GLU A 22 14.46 3.52 -18.21
CA GLU A 22 14.21 4.93 -17.95
C GLU A 22 12.71 5.22 -17.79
N ILE A 23 11.85 4.56 -18.57
CA ILE A 23 10.40 4.69 -18.48
C ILE A 23 9.92 4.22 -17.09
N ASP A 24 10.38 3.07 -16.62
CA ASP A 24 10.02 2.55 -15.30
C ASP A 24 10.45 3.50 -14.19
N ASP A 25 11.66 4.02 -14.24
CA ASP A 25 12.17 4.98 -13.26
C ASP A 25 11.40 6.30 -13.31
N ASN A 26 11.08 6.79 -14.51
CA ASN A 26 10.31 8.01 -14.69
C ASN A 26 8.86 7.87 -14.23
N ILE A 27 8.25 6.70 -14.44
CA ILE A 27 6.91 6.41 -13.94
C ILE A 27 6.91 6.47 -12.41
N LYS A 28 7.88 5.85 -11.76
CA LYS A 28 8.00 5.86 -10.29
C LYS A 28 8.20 7.28 -9.76
N GLU A 29 9.03 8.08 -10.42
CA GLU A 29 9.26 9.48 -10.04
C GLU A 29 7.99 10.32 -10.18
N SER A 30 7.29 10.19 -11.31
CA SER A 30 6.04 10.89 -11.59
C SER A 30 4.92 10.48 -10.63
N LEU A 31 4.93 9.23 -10.17
CA LEU A 31 3.94 8.71 -9.24
C LEU A 31 4.15 9.16 -7.80
N LYS A 32 5.36 9.53 -7.43
CA LYS A 32 5.73 9.78 -6.03
C LYS A 32 4.79 10.78 -5.35
N ASP A 33 4.59 11.94 -5.94
CA ASP A 33 3.75 12.99 -5.38
C ASP A 33 2.26 12.60 -5.38
N ARG A 34 1.81 11.96 -6.47
CA ARG A 34 0.42 11.51 -6.60
C ARG A 34 0.08 10.41 -5.61
N LEU A 35 1.00 9.47 -5.39
CA LEU A 35 0.83 8.39 -4.42
C LEU A 35 0.89 8.91 -2.98
N GLU A 36 1.67 9.94 -2.71
CA GLU A 36 1.71 10.56 -1.40
C GLU A 36 0.34 11.14 -1.02
N ILE A 37 -0.30 11.84 -1.95
CA ILE A 37 -1.65 12.40 -1.75
C ILE A 37 -2.66 11.25 -1.60
N TRP A 38 -2.58 10.24 -2.45
CA TRP A 38 -3.47 9.07 -2.40
C TRP A 38 -3.36 8.32 -1.07
N TRP A 39 -2.14 8.07 -0.59
CA TRP A 39 -1.91 7.42 0.68
C TRP A 39 -2.44 8.23 1.86
N ARG A 40 -2.38 9.53 1.77
CA ARG A 40 -2.93 10.40 2.81
C ARG A 40 -4.46 10.24 2.92
N GLU A 41 -5.15 10.14 1.80
CA GLU A 41 -6.58 9.89 1.76
C GLU A 41 -6.94 8.51 2.30
N VAL A 42 -6.19 7.49 1.91
CA VAL A 42 -6.35 6.12 2.43
C VAL A 42 -6.14 6.09 3.94
N LEU A 43 -5.08 6.74 4.41
CA LEU A 43 -4.76 6.82 5.83
C LEU A 43 -5.89 7.48 6.63
N ASN A 44 -6.41 8.59 6.16
CA ASN A 44 -7.51 9.29 6.81
C ASN A 44 -8.76 8.43 6.90
N ASP A 45 -9.09 7.70 5.85
CA ASP A 45 -10.25 6.80 5.85
C ASP A 45 -10.02 5.59 6.75
N ALA A 46 -8.82 5.03 6.75
CA ALA A 46 -8.50 3.92 7.65
C ALA A 46 -8.63 4.34 9.12
N ILE A 47 -8.17 5.53 9.46
CA ILE A 47 -8.30 6.09 10.81
C ILE A 47 -9.78 6.28 11.16
N ALA A 48 -10.56 6.82 10.23
CA ALA A 48 -12.00 7.06 10.45
C ALA A 48 -12.79 5.76 10.60
N LEU A 49 -12.40 4.70 9.89
CA LEU A 49 -13.09 3.40 9.93
C LEU A 49 -12.63 2.52 11.10
N CYS A 50 -11.49 2.81 11.71
CA CYS A 50 -10.95 2.01 12.81
C CYS A 50 -11.83 2.16 14.06
N PRO A 51 -12.24 1.03 14.69
CA PRO A 51 -12.93 1.10 15.98
C PRO A 51 -12.07 1.80 17.03
N VAL A 52 -12.69 2.72 17.78
CA VAL A 52 -12.01 3.52 18.79
C VAL A 52 -12.40 3.06 20.19
N ASP A 53 -11.45 2.56 20.94
CA ASP A 53 -11.58 2.30 22.38
C ASP A 53 -10.74 3.32 23.14
N SER A 54 -9.41 3.13 23.20
CA SER A 54 -8.50 4.10 23.82
C SER A 54 -7.88 5.08 22.82
N GLY A 55 -8.03 4.81 21.52
CA GLY A 55 -7.34 5.54 20.46
C GLY A 55 -5.93 5.04 20.15
N ALA A 56 -5.40 4.09 20.92
CA ALA A 56 -4.06 3.56 20.70
C ALA A 56 -3.91 2.88 19.33
N LEU A 57 -4.88 2.04 18.96
CA LEU A 57 -4.88 1.35 17.66
C LEU A 57 -5.05 2.37 16.52
N GLN A 58 -6.00 3.27 16.63
CA GLN A 58 -6.24 4.30 15.63
C GLN A 58 -5.00 5.16 15.38
N SER A 59 -4.30 5.55 16.45
CA SER A 59 -3.08 6.35 16.36
C SER A 59 -1.89 5.57 15.80
N SER A 60 -1.96 4.24 15.79
CA SER A 60 -0.89 3.38 15.29
C SER A 60 -0.94 3.18 13.77
N ILE A 61 -2.03 3.59 13.12
CA ILE A 61 -2.20 3.42 11.67
C ILE A 61 -1.23 4.35 10.94
N ARG A 62 -0.42 3.78 10.05
CA ARG A 62 0.61 4.52 9.35
C ARG A 62 1.00 3.86 8.05
N ILE A 63 1.64 4.63 7.18
CA ILE A 63 2.20 4.14 5.93
C ILE A 63 3.68 3.84 6.17
N VAL A 64 4.13 2.68 5.72
CA VAL A 64 5.53 2.25 5.81
C VAL A 64 5.99 1.73 4.46
N ASP A 65 7.30 1.59 4.30
CA ASP A 65 7.89 0.99 3.11
C ASP A 65 7.47 -0.48 2.99
N ALA A 66 7.28 -0.95 1.77
CA ALA A 66 6.87 -2.33 1.51
C ALA A 66 7.86 -3.38 2.00
N SER A 67 9.12 -2.99 2.25
CA SER A 67 10.13 -3.87 2.82
C SER A 67 10.01 -4.05 4.33
N TYR A 68 9.15 -3.28 5.00
CA TYR A 68 8.92 -3.40 6.42
C TYR A 68 8.45 -4.81 6.80
N ALA A 69 9.07 -5.39 7.81
CA ALA A 69 8.72 -6.72 8.32
C ALA A 69 7.73 -6.57 9.49
N PRO A 70 6.44 -6.89 9.30
CA PRO A 70 5.45 -6.75 10.37
C PRO A 70 5.74 -7.69 11.53
N GLU A 71 5.48 -7.21 12.74
CA GLU A 71 5.51 -8.06 13.93
C GLU A 71 4.22 -8.88 14.01
N GLN A 72 4.26 -9.94 14.82
CA GLN A 72 3.10 -10.80 15.03
C GLN A 72 1.89 -9.98 15.52
N PHE A 73 0.72 -10.26 14.96
CA PHE A 73 -0.56 -9.60 15.23
C PHE A 73 -0.70 -8.16 14.76
N GLN A 74 0.32 -7.56 14.17
CA GLN A 74 0.12 -6.36 13.38
C GLN A 74 -0.68 -6.70 12.12
N VAL A 75 -1.51 -5.77 11.68
CA VAL A 75 -2.29 -5.94 10.45
C VAL A 75 -1.74 -5.02 9.37
N THR A 76 -1.65 -5.53 8.15
CA THR A 76 -1.16 -4.79 7.01
C THR A 76 -2.18 -4.78 5.88
N GLY A 77 -2.11 -3.74 5.05
CA GLY A 77 -2.84 -3.65 3.81
C GLY A 77 -1.91 -3.24 2.68
N GLU A 78 -2.05 -3.88 1.55
CA GLU A 78 -1.22 -3.61 0.38
C GLU A 78 -2.08 -3.50 -0.88
N THR A 79 -1.56 -2.76 -1.86
CA THR A 79 -2.29 -2.51 -3.11
C THR A 79 -2.20 -3.66 -4.10
N GLY A 80 -1.20 -4.53 -3.95
CA GLY A 80 -0.90 -5.58 -4.91
C GLY A 80 -0.24 -5.09 -6.20
N ASN A 81 0.07 -3.81 -6.32
CA ASN A 81 0.69 -3.24 -7.50
C ASN A 81 2.18 -3.00 -7.28
N VAL A 82 3.02 -3.52 -8.18
CA VAL A 82 4.48 -3.46 -8.07
C VAL A 82 5.05 -2.04 -8.15
N LEU A 83 4.30 -1.08 -8.69
CA LEU A 83 4.72 0.31 -8.76
C LEU A 83 4.49 1.06 -7.44
N VAL A 84 3.79 0.45 -6.50
CA VAL A 84 3.50 1.05 -5.19
C VAL A 84 4.46 0.45 -4.16
N ASP A 85 5.39 1.25 -3.67
CA ASP A 85 6.48 0.81 -2.79
C ASP A 85 6.13 0.91 -1.29
N SER A 86 4.88 1.15 -0.96
CA SER A 86 4.43 1.34 0.42
C SER A 86 3.24 0.47 0.76
N ILE A 87 3.07 0.22 2.04
CA ILE A 87 1.92 -0.49 2.61
C ILE A 87 1.36 0.33 3.77
N ILE A 88 0.12 0.04 4.14
CA ILE A 88 -0.49 0.59 5.35
C ILE A 88 -0.47 -0.46 6.44
N ILE A 89 -0.19 -0.04 7.67
CA ILE A 89 -0.05 -0.94 8.82
C ILE A 89 -0.75 -0.37 10.03
N ALA A 90 -1.27 -1.25 10.88
CA ALA A 90 -1.83 -0.91 12.17
C ALA A 90 -1.24 -1.80 13.26
N GLY A 91 -1.05 -1.22 14.42
CA GLY A 91 -0.48 -1.87 15.59
C GLY A 91 0.89 -1.32 15.95
N SER A 92 1.06 -0.99 17.23
CA SER A 92 2.31 -0.46 17.77
C SER A 92 2.46 -0.89 19.23
N SER A 93 3.54 -0.45 19.85
CA SER A 93 3.76 -0.65 21.29
C SER A 93 2.91 0.29 22.18
N ALA A 94 2.16 1.22 21.59
CA ALA A 94 1.28 2.10 22.34
C ALA A 94 0.23 1.32 23.12
N LEU A 95 0.05 1.66 24.40
CA LEU A 95 -0.81 0.92 25.31
C LEU A 95 -2.26 1.43 25.26
N ASN A 96 -3.21 0.48 25.38
CA ASN A 96 -4.60 0.83 25.62
C ASN A 96 -4.85 1.16 27.12
N ASN A 97 -6.10 1.39 27.50
CA ASN A 97 -6.45 1.72 28.89
C ASN A 97 -6.16 0.58 29.88
N ASP A 98 -6.05 -0.66 29.38
CA ASP A 98 -5.73 -1.84 30.20
C ASP A 98 -4.23 -2.15 30.22
N GLY A 99 -3.39 -1.28 29.62
CA GLY A 99 -1.94 -1.46 29.59
C GLY A 99 -1.47 -2.50 28.56
N VAL A 100 -2.30 -2.83 27.55
CA VAL A 100 -1.96 -3.79 26.49
C VAL A 100 -1.49 -3.05 25.25
N PRO A 101 -0.32 -3.41 24.68
CA PRO A 101 0.12 -2.83 23.41
C PRO A 101 -0.87 -3.13 22.29
N CYS A 102 -1.21 -2.12 21.50
CA CYS A 102 -2.23 -2.28 20.46
C CYS A 102 -1.80 -3.24 19.34
N MET A 103 -0.50 -3.48 19.17
CA MET A 103 -0.03 -4.50 18.23
C MET A 103 -0.50 -5.91 18.58
N GLN A 104 -0.86 -6.17 19.83
CA GLN A 104 -1.31 -7.49 20.26
C GLN A 104 -2.74 -7.80 19.85
N TYR A 105 -3.56 -6.80 19.55
CA TYR A 105 -4.97 -7.02 19.19
C TYR A 105 -5.36 -6.41 17.83
N ALA A 106 -4.45 -5.76 17.14
CA ALA A 106 -4.73 -5.11 15.86
C ALA A 106 -5.34 -6.07 14.84
N LEU A 107 -4.74 -7.24 14.67
CA LEU A 107 -5.22 -8.25 13.74
C LEU A 107 -6.62 -8.76 14.11
N ALA A 108 -6.85 -9.01 15.40
CA ALA A 108 -8.15 -9.47 15.87
C ALA A 108 -9.25 -8.45 15.67
N VAL A 109 -8.97 -7.15 15.86
CA VAL A 109 -9.93 -6.08 15.60
C VAL A 109 -10.25 -5.99 14.12
N HIS A 110 -9.25 -6.10 13.27
CA HIS A 110 -9.40 -6.00 11.82
C HIS A 110 -10.11 -7.22 11.23
N ASP A 111 -9.62 -8.42 11.54
CA ASP A 111 -10.08 -9.67 10.92
C ASP A 111 -11.18 -10.39 11.71
N GLY A 112 -11.36 -10.03 12.98
CA GLY A 112 -12.27 -10.72 13.86
C GLY A 112 -11.60 -11.87 14.60
N HIS A 113 -12.30 -12.42 15.57
CA HIS A 113 -11.80 -13.54 16.38
C HIS A 113 -12.93 -14.24 17.12
N VAL A 114 -12.66 -15.46 17.59
CA VAL A 114 -13.56 -16.20 18.48
C VAL A 114 -13.41 -15.65 19.90
N MET A 115 -14.53 -15.36 20.55
CA MET A 115 -14.56 -14.85 21.91
C MET A 115 -14.15 -15.92 22.92
N ARG A 116 -13.90 -15.49 24.18
CA ARG A 116 -13.47 -16.40 25.26
C ARG A 116 -14.43 -17.53 25.56
N ASP A 117 -15.72 -17.35 25.29
CA ASP A 117 -16.73 -18.40 25.50
C ASP A 117 -16.61 -19.54 24.49
N GLY A 118 -15.77 -19.41 23.46
CA GLY A 118 -15.57 -20.41 22.42
C GLY A 118 -16.73 -20.54 21.43
N LYS A 119 -17.78 -19.74 21.57
CA LYS A 119 -19.01 -19.82 20.76
C LYS A 119 -19.31 -18.54 20.00
N SER A 120 -19.13 -17.39 20.67
CA SER A 120 -19.38 -16.09 20.06
C SER A 120 -18.23 -15.69 19.16
N ILE A 121 -18.54 -15.04 18.04
CA ILE A 121 -17.54 -14.57 17.09
C ILE A 121 -17.62 -13.03 17.01
N TYR A 122 -16.49 -12.37 17.17
CA TYR A 122 -16.34 -10.98 16.82
C TYR A 122 -16.03 -10.89 15.33
N MET A 123 -16.89 -10.24 14.56
CA MET A 123 -16.80 -10.21 13.09
C MET A 123 -15.65 -9.37 12.56
N GLY A 124 -15.08 -8.49 13.38
CA GLY A 124 -14.02 -7.59 12.96
C GLY A 124 -14.52 -6.42 12.12
N VAL A 125 -13.67 -5.41 12.00
CA VAL A 125 -13.86 -4.28 11.10
C VAL A 125 -12.59 -4.15 10.28
N PRO A 126 -12.56 -4.58 9.01
CA PRO A 126 -11.34 -4.57 8.20
C PRO A 126 -11.04 -3.17 7.69
N PHE A 127 -10.68 -2.28 8.59
CA PHE A 127 -10.53 -0.85 8.34
C PHE A 127 -9.42 -0.51 7.33
N LEU A 128 -8.32 -1.26 7.31
CA LEU A 128 -7.25 -1.05 6.31
C LEU A 128 -7.70 -1.52 4.92
N ALA A 129 -8.27 -2.71 4.85
CA ALA A 129 -8.75 -3.26 3.58
C ALA A 129 -9.89 -2.41 3.00
N ASN A 130 -10.81 -1.96 3.84
CA ASN A 130 -11.92 -1.12 3.40
C ASN A 130 -11.43 0.24 2.90
N ALA A 131 -10.45 0.86 3.58
CA ALA A 131 -9.86 2.12 3.14
C ALA A 131 -9.19 1.99 1.77
N LEU A 132 -8.43 0.91 1.56
CA LEU A 132 -7.82 0.62 0.26
C LEU A 132 -8.87 0.43 -0.83
N LEU A 133 -9.95 -0.30 -0.51
CA LEU A 133 -11.01 -0.57 -1.48
C LEU A 133 -11.74 0.71 -1.91
N ILE A 134 -11.99 1.63 -1.00
CA ILE A 134 -12.62 2.92 -1.29
C ILE A 134 -11.84 3.71 -2.34
N HIS A 135 -10.50 3.63 -2.30
CA HIS A 135 -9.60 4.41 -3.16
C HIS A 135 -8.97 3.60 -4.30
N GLU A 136 -9.43 2.37 -4.53
CA GLU A 136 -8.86 1.48 -5.55
C GLU A 136 -8.98 2.04 -6.96
N ALA A 137 -10.14 2.56 -7.33
CA ALA A 137 -10.38 3.12 -8.66
C ALA A 137 -9.51 4.37 -8.92
N GLU A 138 -9.31 5.20 -7.91
CA GLU A 138 -8.42 6.35 -8.00
C GLU A 138 -6.96 5.92 -8.24
N LEU A 139 -6.52 4.87 -7.55
CA LEU A 139 -5.18 4.34 -7.73
C LEU A 139 -4.97 3.83 -9.16
N GLU A 140 -5.91 3.08 -9.68
CA GLU A 140 -5.85 2.58 -11.05
C GLU A 140 -5.75 3.71 -12.07
N ALA A 141 -6.52 4.78 -11.87
CA ALA A 141 -6.46 5.98 -12.72
C ALA A 141 -5.10 6.68 -12.63
N ILE A 142 -4.56 6.83 -11.43
CA ILE A 142 -3.23 7.45 -11.22
C ILE A 142 -2.14 6.65 -11.94
N LEU A 143 -2.16 5.33 -11.80
CA LEU A 143 -1.17 4.45 -12.41
C LEU A 143 -1.28 4.46 -13.95
N ALA A 144 -2.49 4.43 -14.48
CA ALA A 144 -2.73 4.50 -15.91
C ALA A 144 -2.27 5.83 -16.50
N ASP A 145 -2.61 6.95 -15.87
CA ASP A 145 -2.23 8.28 -16.34
C ASP A 145 -0.71 8.48 -16.36
N ALA A 146 -0.02 8.04 -15.31
CA ALA A 146 1.43 8.14 -15.24
C ALA A 146 2.11 7.28 -16.32
N THR A 147 1.60 6.08 -16.57
CA THR A 147 2.10 5.19 -17.61
C THR A 147 1.88 5.80 -19.00
N ASP A 148 0.69 6.31 -19.26
CA ASP A 148 0.36 6.94 -20.55
C ASP A 148 1.21 8.17 -20.82
N GLU A 149 1.46 9.01 -19.82
CA GLU A 149 2.32 10.18 -19.94
C GLU A 149 3.73 9.80 -20.37
N GLU A 150 4.33 8.80 -19.75
CA GLU A 150 5.69 8.37 -20.08
C GLU A 150 5.77 7.69 -21.45
N LEU A 151 4.78 6.91 -21.82
CA LEU A 151 4.71 6.29 -23.15
C LEU A 151 4.54 7.34 -24.24
N SER A 152 3.76 8.39 -24.01
CA SER A 152 3.61 9.51 -24.93
C SER A 152 4.92 10.22 -25.19
N LYS A 153 5.74 10.45 -24.15
CA LYS A 153 7.07 11.06 -24.28
C LYS A 153 7.99 10.22 -25.15
N VAL A 154 7.97 8.91 -25.00
CA VAL A 154 8.78 8.00 -25.83
C VAL A 154 8.36 8.06 -27.30
N THR A 155 7.06 8.12 -27.56
CA THR A 155 6.53 8.22 -28.93
C THR A 155 6.94 9.55 -29.60
N GLU A 156 6.97 10.66 -28.86
CA GLU A 156 7.38 11.95 -29.37
C GLU A 156 8.89 12.02 -29.68
N GLU A 157 9.70 11.26 -28.96
CA GLU A 157 11.15 11.21 -29.16
C GLU A 157 11.58 10.32 -30.35
N SER A 158 10.70 9.51 -30.83
CA SER A 158 10.98 8.62 -31.95
C SER A 158 10.59 9.28 -33.27
#